data_db141038d5f779d11f48190992361441
#
_entry.id   db141038d5f779d11f48190992361441
#
_cell.length_a   1.000
_cell.length_b   1.000
_cell.length_c   1.000
_cell.angle_alpha   90.00
_cell.angle_beta   90.00
_cell.angle_gamma   90.00
#
_symmetry.space_group_name_H-M   'P 1'
#
loop_
_entity.id
_entity.type
_entity.pdbx_description
1 polymer ?
#
loop_
_entity_poly.entity_id
_entity_poly.type
_entity_poly.pdbx_seq_one_letter_code
_entity_poly.pdbx_strand_id
1 'polypeptide(L)'
;VESGIAKGVDALLKYKGKKLYIWAVYSLGLITRNDGEREYNPHFDRRHNVNFVTSYKFGKNESWKTDIRWNLGSGFPFTQTQGFYENLTFSDGINTDYTTANGDLGIEYADLNKGRLPYYHRLDASVSKSIKVNKKVNIDMTASVTNAYNRENIFYFNRVKYERVNQLPIMPSFGASITF
;
A
#
# COMPACT_ATOMS: atom_id res chain seq x y z
N VAL A 1 5.11 -6.02 24.82
CA VAL A 1 4.00 -6.92 24.36
C VAL A 1 4.10 -8.20 25.18
N GLU A 2 3.11 -8.50 26.00
CA GLU A 2 3.07 -9.73 26.79
C GLU A 2 2.48 -10.90 26.01
N SER A 3 1.47 -10.63 25.19
CA SER A 3 0.83 -11.65 24.38
C SER A 3 0.26 -11.08 23.07
N GLY A 4 -0.06 -11.96 22.15
CA GLY A 4 -0.74 -11.59 20.91
C GLY A 4 -1.38 -12.80 20.25
N ILE A 5 -2.47 -12.53 19.54
CA ILE A 5 -3.21 -13.54 18.78
C ILE A 5 -3.26 -13.10 17.33
N ALA A 6 -2.88 -13.98 16.42
CA ALA A 6 -3.08 -13.82 14.99
C ALA A 6 -3.89 -14.99 14.45
N LYS A 7 -4.98 -14.70 13.74
CA LYS A 7 -5.84 -15.71 13.12
C LYS A 7 -6.34 -15.21 11.77
N GLY A 8 -6.61 -16.12 10.86
CA GLY A 8 -7.08 -15.73 9.54
C GLY A 8 -7.44 -16.91 8.64
N VAL A 9 -7.90 -16.56 7.45
CA VAL A 9 -8.25 -17.50 6.39
C VAL A 9 -7.72 -16.95 5.07
N ASP A 10 -7.07 -17.80 4.28
CA ASP A 10 -6.60 -17.50 2.95
C ASP A 10 -7.35 -18.35 1.93
N ALA A 11 -7.80 -17.71 0.85
CA ALA A 11 -8.38 -18.37 -0.31
C ALA A 11 -7.53 -18.07 -1.55
N LEU A 12 -7.09 -19.12 -2.24
CA LEU A 12 -6.30 -19.02 -3.46
C LEU A 12 -7.07 -19.63 -4.65
N LEU A 13 -7.20 -18.86 -5.72
CA LEU A 13 -7.67 -19.33 -7.02
C LEU A 13 -6.53 -19.18 -8.04
N LYS A 14 -6.18 -20.28 -8.72
CA LYS A 14 -5.22 -20.29 -9.81
C LYS A 14 -5.77 -21.03 -11.00
N TYR A 15 -5.81 -20.36 -12.14
CA TYR A 15 -6.17 -20.95 -13.42
C TYR A 15 -5.07 -20.72 -14.44
N LYS A 16 -4.64 -21.77 -15.13
CA LYS A 16 -3.63 -21.72 -16.18
C LYS A 16 -4.15 -22.44 -17.43
N GLY A 17 -4.72 -21.66 -18.36
CA GLY A 17 -5.10 -22.11 -19.69
C GLY A 17 -3.99 -21.85 -20.71
N LYS A 18 -4.28 -22.15 -21.99
CA LYS A 18 -3.32 -21.90 -23.10
C LYS A 18 -3.05 -20.40 -23.29
N LYS A 19 -4.10 -19.57 -23.25
CA LYS A 19 -4.03 -18.12 -23.50
C LYS A 19 -4.31 -17.27 -22.27
N LEU A 20 -5.03 -17.83 -21.30
CA LEU A 20 -5.49 -17.13 -20.12
C LEU A 20 -4.82 -17.68 -18.87
N TYR A 21 -4.25 -16.79 -18.08
CA TYR A 21 -3.76 -17.05 -16.74
C TYR A 21 -4.51 -16.16 -15.76
N ILE A 22 -5.02 -16.72 -14.67
CA ILE A 22 -5.64 -16.01 -13.55
C ILE A 22 -5.01 -16.50 -12.27
N TRP A 23 -4.67 -15.57 -11.41
CA TRP A 23 -4.23 -15.81 -10.05
C TRP A 23 -4.91 -14.80 -9.14
N ALA A 24 -5.67 -15.27 -8.17
CA ALA A 24 -6.38 -14.45 -7.21
C ALA A 24 -6.17 -14.99 -5.81
N VAL A 25 -5.83 -14.13 -4.89
CA VAL A 25 -5.70 -14.44 -3.46
C VAL A 25 -6.56 -13.46 -2.68
N TYR A 26 -7.31 -14.00 -1.74
CA TYR A 26 -7.99 -13.24 -0.72
C TYR A 26 -7.52 -13.71 0.64
N SER A 27 -7.12 -12.78 1.49
CA SER A 27 -6.72 -13.04 2.87
C SER A 27 -7.59 -12.23 3.82
N LEU A 28 -8.16 -12.91 4.80
CA LEU A 28 -8.81 -12.31 5.97
C LEU A 28 -7.92 -12.57 7.18
N GLY A 29 -7.36 -11.52 7.77
CA GLY A 29 -6.50 -11.62 8.95
C GLY A 29 -7.01 -10.75 10.09
N LEU A 30 -6.84 -11.22 11.31
CA LEU A 30 -7.15 -10.51 12.55
C LEU A 30 -5.96 -10.66 13.48
N ILE A 31 -5.38 -9.54 13.89
CA ILE A 31 -4.23 -9.54 14.79
C ILE A 31 -4.56 -8.62 15.97
N THR A 32 -4.41 -9.15 17.17
CA THR A 32 -4.50 -8.39 18.42
C THR A 32 -3.24 -8.58 19.23
N ARG A 33 -2.87 -7.58 20.00
CA ARG A 33 -1.77 -7.60 20.96
C ARG A 33 -2.23 -7.06 22.29
N ASN A 34 -1.64 -7.60 23.34
CA ASN A 34 -1.84 -7.14 24.72
C ASN A 34 -0.48 -6.74 25.31
N ASP A 35 -0.40 -5.56 25.93
CA ASP A 35 0.81 -5.05 26.59
C ASP A 35 0.76 -5.16 28.10
N GLY A 36 -0.26 -5.87 28.65
CA GLY A 36 -0.51 -6.03 30.07
C GLY A 36 -1.56 -5.04 30.60
N GLU A 37 -1.72 -3.89 29.97
CA GLU A 37 -2.67 -2.86 30.36
C GLU A 37 -3.89 -2.79 29.43
N ARG A 38 -3.66 -3.03 28.12
CA ARG A 38 -4.70 -2.90 27.08
C ARG A 38 -4.51 -3.85 25.92
N GLU A 39 -5.61 -4.16 25.25
CA GLU A 39 -5.63 -4.88 23.98
C GLU A 39 -5.76 -3.90 22.82
N TYR A 40 -4.93 -4.07 21.78
CA TYR A 40 -4.92 -3.21 20.61
C TYR A 40 -4.57 -3.96 19.33
N ASN A 41 -4.97 -3.42 18.18
CA ASN A 41 -4.53 -3.90 16.88
C ASN A 41 -3.17 -3.27 16.53
N PRO A 42 -2.16 -4.04 16.14
CA PRO A 42 -0.88 -3.48 15.70
C PRO A 42 -1.04 -2.68 14.39
N HIS A 43 -0.13 -1.73 14.15
CA HIS A 43 -0.20 -0.84 12.98
C HIS A 43 -0.18 -1.58 11.63
N PHE A 44 0.25 -2.82 11.58
CA PHE A 44 0.27 -3.67 10.39
C PHE A 44 -0.95 -4.62 10.27
N ASP A 45 -1.96 -4.51 11.16
CA ASP A 45 -3.20 -5.29 11.07
C ASP A 45 -4.00 -4.89 9.84
N ARG A 46 -3.90 -5.69 8.78
CA ARG A 46 -4.69 -5.55 7.56
C ARG A 46 -5.73 -6.65 7.48
N ARG A 47 -6.99 -6.31 7.74
CA ARG A 47 -8.06 -7.31 7.83
C ARG A 47 -8.38 -7.97 6.52
N HIS A 48 -8.50 -7.20 5.45
CA HIS A 48 -8.80 -7.71 4.11
C HIS A 48 -7.65 -7.39 3.18
N ASN A 49 -7.16 -8.39 2.47
CA ASN A 49 -6.16 -8.23 1.43
C ASN A 49 -6.53 -9.04 0.21
N VAL A 50 -6.63 -8.41 -0.95
CA VAL A 50 -6.91 -9.05 -2.24
C VAL A 50 -5.78 -8.76 -3.19
N ASN A 51 -5.28 -9.80 -3.85
CA ASN A 51 -4.36 -9.69 -4.94
C ASN A 51 -4.93 -10.43 -6.14
N PHE A 52 -5.12 -9.74 -7.25
CA PHE A 52 -5.60 -10.30 -8.50
C PHE A 52 -4.61 -10.02 -9.61
N VAL A 53 -4.23 -11.06 -10.33
CA VAL A 53 -3.34 -10.96 -11.49
C VAL A 53 -3.97 -11.78 -12.62
N THR A 54 -4.07 -11.19 -13.78
CA THR A 54 -4.48 -11.91 -15.00
C THR A 54 -3.59 -11.55 -16.16
N SER A 55 -3.30 -12.54 -16.98
CA SER A 55 -2.57 -12.39 -18.24
C SER A 55 -3.37 -13.03 -19.35
N TYR A 56 -3.52 -12.34 -20.46
CA TYR A 56 -4.19 -12.85 -21.64
C TYR A 56 -3.36 -12.65 -22.90
N LYS A 57 -3.14 -13.76 -23.64
CA LYS A 57 -2.43 -13.76 -24.91
C LYS A 57 -3.42 -13.79 -26.06
N PHE A 58 -3.20 -12.96 -27.06
CA PHE A 58 -4.10 -12.83 -28.21
C PHE A 58 -3.35 -12.46 -29.49
N GLY A 59 -4.08 -12.31 -30.59
CA GLY A 59 -3.55 -11.99 -31.90
C GLY A 59 -2.94 -13.19 -32.63
N LYS A 60 -2.40 -12.92 -33.82
CA LYS A 60 -1.76 -13.94 -34.65
C LYS A 60 -0.48 -14.42 -33.96
N ASN A 61 -0.35 -15.74 -33.80
CA ASN A 61 0.76 -16.40 -33.10
C ASN A 61 0.95 -15.93 -31.64
N GLU A 62 -0.14 -15.51 -30.97
CA GLU A 62 -0.10 -15.02 -29.59
C GLU A 62 0.90 -13.88 -29.38
N SER A 63 1.08 -13.05 -30.42
CA SER A 63 2.07 -11.96 -30.43
C SER A 63 1.72 -10.79 -29.53
N TRP A 64 0.51 -10.74 -29.01
CA TRP A 64 0.06 -9.75 -28.05
C TRP A 64 -0.19 -10.41 -26.69
N LYS A 65 0.17 -9.69 -25.63
CA LYS A 65 -0.10 -10.07 -24.25
C LYS A 65 -0.61 -8.86 -23.48
N THR A 66 -1.69 -9.03 -22.75
CA THR A 66 -2.15 -8.04 -21.79
C THR A 66 -2.02 -8.61 -20.38
N ASP A 67 -1.52 -7.80 -19.47
CA ASP A 67 -1.43 -8.14 -18.06
C ASP A 67 -2.18 -7.09 -17.25
N ILE A 68 -2.98 -7.56 -16.30
CA ILE A 68 -3.72 -6.71 -15.34
C ILE A 68 -3.38 -7.19 -13.95
N ARG A 69 -3.07 -6.25 -13.08
CA ARG A 69 -2.84 -6.47 -11.66
C ARG A 69 -3.72 -5.54 -10.85
N TRP A 70 -4.50 -6.10 -9.95
CA TRP A 70 -5.30 -5.32 -9.02
C TRP A 70 -5.03 -5.75 -7.59
N ASN A 71 -4.78 -4.77 -6.73
CA ASN A 71 -4.55 -4.97 -5.32
C ASN A 71 -5.57 -4.18 -4.53
N LEU A 72 -6.11 -4.78 -3.48
CA LEU A 72 -6.94 -4.11 -2.49
C LEU A 72 -6.47 -4.51 -1.10
N GLY A 73 -6.42 -3.56 -0.20
CA GLY A 73 -6.17 -3.79 1.21
C GLY A 73 -7.01 -2.90 2.10
N SER A 74 -7.58 -3.46 3.16
CA SER A 74 -8.21 -2.64 4.19
C SER A 74 -7.20 -1.69 4.83
N GLY A 75 -7.68 -0.56 5.33
CA GLY A 75 -6.85 0.44 5.96
C GLY A 75 -6.10 -0.10 7.18
N PHE A 76 -4.85 0.33 7.33
CA PHE A 76 -4.07 0.05 8.51
C PHE A 76 -4.58 0.82 9.72
N PRO A 77 -4.49 0.25 10.94
CA PRO A 77 -4.72 0.98 12.16
C PRO A 77 -3.71 2.12 12.34
N PHE A 78 -4.15 3.21 12.90
CA PHE A 78 -3.27 4.30 13.31
C PHE A 78 -3.83 5.01 14.55
N THR A 79 -2.95 5.62 15.32
CA THR A 79 -3.32 6.44 16.47
C THR A 79 -3.65 7.84 16.00
N GLN A 80 -4.86 8.29 16.26
CA GLN A 80 -5.29 9.65 15.90
C GLN A 80 -4.63 10.69 16.81
N THR A 81 -4.44 11.89 16.28
CA THR A 81 -4.04 13.05 17.07
C THR A 81 -5.32 13.72 17.59
N GLN A 82 -5.41 13.96 18.89
CA GLN A 82 -6.50 14.70 19.51
C GLN A 82 -6.20 16.19 19.61
N GLY A 83 -4.96 16.54 19.88
CA GLY A 83 -4.54 17.91 20.04
C GLY A 83 -3.02 18.07 20.04
N PHE A 84 -2.61 19.30 20.23
CA PHE A 84 -1.23 19.68 20.44
C PHE A 84 -1.15 20.52 21.70
N TYR A 85 -0.04 20.42 22.40
CA TYR A 85 0.25 21.21 23.57
C TYR A 85 1.72 21.66 23.55
N GLU A 86 2.01 22.71 24.28
CA GLU A 86 3.37 23.16 24.50
C GLU A 86 4.00 22.32 25.61
N ASN A 87 5.03 21.56 25.26
CA ASN A 87 5.76 20.75 26.23
C ASN A 87 6.88 21.58 26.84
N LEU A 88 6.61 22.19 27.98
CA LEU A 88 7.57 22.99 28.71
C LEU A 88 8.49 22.07 29.52
N THR A 89 9.78 22.13 29.24
CA THR A 89 10.80 21.43 30.01
C THR A 89 11.30 22.35 31.11
N PHE A 90 11.14 21.94 32.38
CA PHE A 90 11.69 22.68 33.55
C PHE A 90 13.09 22.20 33.93
N SER A 91 13.82 21.57 32.99
CA SER A 91 15.15 20.99 33.25
C SER A 91 16.25 22.00 33.54
N ASP A 92 16.06 23.26 33.14
CA ASP A 92 17.07 24.31 33.30
C ASP A 92 16.94 25.07 34.62
N GLY A 93 16.05 24.63 35.53
CA GLY A 93 15.95 25.16 36.90
C GLY A 93 14.91 26.28 37.07
N ILE A 94 14.78 26.75 38.31
CA ILE A 94 13.74 27.68 38.78
C ILE A 94 13.82 29.08 38.14
N ASN A 95 14.96 29.46 37.54
CA ASN A 95 15.17 30.78 36.95
C ASN A 95 14.92 30.82 35.43
N THR A 96 14.42 29.76 34.84
CA THR A 96 14.06 29.75 33.41
C THR A 96 12.75 30.49 33.23
N ASP A 97 12.77 31.53 32.42
CA ASP A 97 11.55 32.28 32.10
C ASP A 97 10.67 31.51 31.10
N TYR A 98 9.92 30.58 31.64
CA TYR A 98 8.98 29.73 30.85
C TYR A 98 7.84 30.55 30.19
N THR A 99 7.68 31.82 30.55
CA THR A 99 6.68 32.69 29.95
C THR A 99 7.13 33.29 28.62
N THR A 100 8.44 33.26 28.33
CA THR A 100 9.03 33.78 27.10
C THR A 100 9.74 32.72 26.26
N ALA A 101 10.00 31.55 26.82
CA ALA A 101 10.61 30.43 26.10
C ALA A 101 9.49 29.56 25.48
N ASN A 102 9.55 29.34 24.17
CA ASN A 102 8.67 28.38 23.51
C ASN A 102 9.10 26.95 23.87
N GLY A 103 8.18 26.13 24.33
CA GLY A 103 8.39 24.71 24.55
C GLY A 103 8.37 23.91 23.23
N ASP A 104 8.77 22.65 23.31
CA ASP A 104 8.64 21.73 22.19
C ASP A 104 7.16 21.40 21.92
N LEU A 105 6.84 21.17 20.65
CA LEU A 105 5.49 20.76 20.27
C LEU A 105 5.19 19.35 20.77
N GLY A 106 4.35 19.24 21.78
CA GLY A 106 3.79 17.97 22.27
C GLY A 106 2.56 17.56 21.47
N ILE A 107 2.36 16.27 21.29
CA ILE A 107 1.19 15.70 20.59
C ILE A 107 0.36 14.92 21.60
N GLU A 108 -0.90 15.29 21.74
CA GLU A 108 -1.90 14.52 22.47
C GLU A 108 -2.49 13.47 21.55
N TYR A 109 -2.34 12.21 21.91
CA TYR A 109 -2.81 11.07 21.13
C TYR A 109 -4.12 10.53 21.68
N ALA A 110 -4.99 10.11 20.77
CA ALA A 110 -6.14 9.26 21.08
C ALA A 110 -5.68 7.83 21.46
N ASP A 111 -6.66 6.96 21.71
CA ASP A 111 -6.40 5.55 21.97
C ASP A 111 -5.54 4.90 20.89
N LEU A 112 -4.61 4.06 21.33
CA LEU A 112 -3.64 3.40 20.47
C LEU A 112 -4.31 2.61 19.34
N ASN A 113 -4.02 2.99 18.09
CA ASN A 113 -4.44 2.30 16.87
C ASN A 113 -5.96 2.09 16.72
N LYS A 114 -6.79 2.94 17.32
CA LYS A 114 -8.27 2.90 17.18
C LYS A 114 -8.76 3.44 15.84
N GLY A 115 -8.04 4.39 15.24
CA GLY A 115 -8.32 4.88 13.89
C GLY A 115 -7.93 3.86 12.82
N ARG A 116 -8.60 3.92 11.66
CA ARG A 116 -8.21 3.14 10.47
C ARG A 116 -8.11 4.03 9.26
N LEU A 117 -7.06 3.84 8.49
CA LEU A 117 -6.89 4.49 7.20
C LEU A 117 -7.95 4.01 6.20
N PRO A 118 -8.27 4.79 5.16
CA PRO A 118 -9.09 4.34 4.05
C PRO A 118 -8.51 3.11 3.37
N TYR A 119 -9.37 2.37 2.67
CA TYR A 119 -8.94 1.25 1.85
C TYR A 119 -7.95 1.68 0.78
N TYR A 120 -6.85 0.95 0.71
CA TYR A 120 -5.91 1.00 -0.40
C TYR A 120 -6.41 0.15 -1.55
N HIS A 121 -6.41 0.65 -2.77
CA HIS A 121 -6.51 -0.19 -3.95
C HIS A 121 -5.84 0.45 -5.17
N ARG A 122 -5.29 -0.39 -6.04
CA ARG A 122 -4.57 0.05 -7.23
C ARG A 122 -4.77 -0.94 -8.37
N LEU A 123 -4.97 -0.41 -9.55
CA LEU A 123 -4.99 -1.14 -10.80
C LEU A 123 -3.76 -0.77 -11.63
N ASP A 124 -2.97 -1.76 -12.00
CA ASP A 124 -1.89 -1.64 -12.95
C ASP A 124 -2.23 -2.46 -14.18
N ALA A 125 -1.96 -1.95 -15.37
CA ALA A 125 -2.22 -2.63 -16.62
C ALA A 125 -1.05 -2.49 -17.58
N SER A 126 -0.82 -3.50 -18.41
CA SER A 126 0.17 -3.45 -19.47
C SER A 126 -0.28 -4.21 -20.72
N VAL A 127 0.22 -3.75 -21.85
CA VAL A 127 0.09 -4.43 -23.14
C VAL A 127 1.47 -4.59 -23.73
N SER A 128 1.81 -5.81 -24.12
CA SER A 128 3.07 -6.13 -24.75
C SER A 128 2.84 -6.73 -26.14
N LYS A 129 3.73 -6.40 -27.07
CA LYS A 129 3.76 -6.97 -28.42
C LYS A 129 5.13 -7.54 -28.73
N SER A 130 5.15 -8.81 -29.11
CA SER A 130 6.34 -9.50 -29.59
C SER A 130 6.35 -9.55 -31.11
N ILE A 131 7.41 -9.06 -31.73
CA ILE A 131 7.60 -8.98 -33.18
C ILE A 131 8.83 -9.82 -33.53
N LYS A 132 8.63 -10.96 -34.20
CA LYS A 132 9.72 -11.76 -34.71
C LYS A 132 10.15 -11.19 -36.05
N VAL A 133 11.33 -10.57 -36.11
CA VAL A 133 11.91 -10.01 -37.34
C VAL A 133 12.49 -11.13 -38.20
N ASN A 134 13.22 -12.06 -37.58
CA ASN A 134 13.74 -13.24 -38.20
C ASN A 134 13.92 -14.38 -37.17
N LYS A 135 14.63 -15.48 -37.56
CA LYS A 135 14.84 -16.62 -36.63
C LYS A 135 15.71 -16.28 -35.40
N LYS A 136 16.50 -15.21 -35.47
CA LYS A 136 17.45 -14.85 -34.41
C LYS A 136 17.06 -13.57 -33.69
N VAL A 137 16.26 -12.69 -34.30
CA VAL A 137 15.91 -11.36 -33.75
C VAL A 137 14.45 -11.29 -33.40
N ASN A 138 14.20 -10.99 -32.15
CA ASN A 138 12.86 -10.68 -31.58
C ASN A 138 12.84 -9.29 -30.94
N ILE A 139 11.81 -8.53 -31.21
CA ILE A 139 11.55 -7.20 -30.58
C ILE A 139 10.32 -7.31 -29.72
N ASP A 140 10.46 -7.02 -28.43
CA ASP A 140 9.36 -6.95 -27.48
C ASP A 140 9.12 -5.50 -27.08
N MET A 141 7.91 -5.00 -27.33
CA MET A 141 7.47 -3.66 -26.98
C MET A 141 6.42 -3.75 -25.89
N THR A 142 6.53 -2.94 -24.86
CA THR A 142 5.57 -2.91 -23.74
C THR A 142 5.14 -1.48 -23.45
N ALA A 143 3.84 -1.28 -23.36
CA ALA A 143 3.23 -0.07 -22.79
C ALA A 143 2.53 -0.45 -21.52
N SER A 144 2.73 0.31 -20.44
CA SER A 144 2.11 0.02 -19.15
C SER A 144 1.65 1.30 -18.45
N VAL A 145 0.73 1.12 -17.53
CA VAL A 145 0.24 2.17 -16.66
C VAL A 145 0.12 1.64 -15.23
N THR A 146 0.73 2.34 -14.31
CA THR A 146 0.58 2.13 -12.88
C THR A 146 -0.50 3.05 -12.35
N ASN A 147 -1.34 2.56 -11.42
CA ASN A 147 -2.48 3.29 -10.88
C ASN A 147 -3.42 3.84 -11.97
N ALA A 148 -3.90 2.94 -12.83
CA ALA A 148 -4.63 3.28 -14.05
C ALA A 148 -5.87 4.18 -13.86
N TYR A 149 -6.50 4.16 -12.70
CA TYR A 149 -7.64 5.03 -12.37
C TYR A 149 -7.27 6.18 -11.43
N ASN A 150 -5.96 6.47 -11.28
CA ASN A 150 -5.42 7.61 -10.54
C ASN A 150 -5.97 7.74 -9.11
N ARG A 151 -6.07 6.61 -8.39
CA ARG A 151 -6.53 6.68 -7.00
C ARG A 151 -5.48 7.30 -6.10
N GLU A 152 -5.92 8.26 -5.31
CA GLU A 152 -5.12 8.87 -4.26
C GLU A 152 -5.04 7.95 -3.02
N ASN A 153 -4.13 6.98 -3.06
CA ASN A 153 -3.83 6.14 -1.92
C ASN A 153 -2.97 6.89 -0.91
N ILE A 154 -3.36 6.85 0.35
CA ILE A 154 -2.60 7.53 1.40
C ILE A 154 -1.29 6.79 1.64
N PHE A 155 -0.19 7.55 1.69
CA PHE A 155 1.11 7.08 2.14
C PHE A 155 1.29 7.32 3.63
N TYR A 156 1.11 8.59 4.07
CA TYR A 156 1.09 8.97 5.47
C TYR A 156 0.35 10.30 5.67
N PHE A 157 0.04 10.63 6.93
CA PHE A 157 -0.45 11.93 7.33
C PHE A 157 0.67 12.75 7.97
N ASN A 158 0.90 13.94 7.44
CA ASN A 158 1.68 14.95 8.14
C ASN A 158 0.82 15.54 9.27
N ARG A 159 1.06 15.13 10.50
CA ARG A 159 0.23 15.47 11.67
C ARG A 159 0.31 16.96 12.01
N VAL A 160 1.47 17.57 11.82
CA VAL A 160 1.71 18.99 12.14
C VAL A 160 1.01 19.91 11.15
N LYS A 161 1.05 19.57 9.85
CA LYS A 161 0.43 20.38 8.80
C LYS A 161 -1.01 19.97 8.48
N TYR A 162 -1.53 18.90 9.08
CA TYR A 162 -2.83 18.28 8.74
C TYR A 162 -2.96 17.92 7.26
N GLU A 163 -1.86 17.56 6.61
CA GLU A 163 -1.81 17.25 5.20
C GLU A 163 -1.75 15.75 4.96
N ARG A 164 -2.49 15.30 3.97
CA ARG A 164 -2.43 13.94 3.46
C ARG A 164 -1.37 13.84 2.37
N VAL A 165 -0.38 12.97 2.56
CA VAL A 165 0.61 12.66 1.52
C VAL A 165 0.19 11.37 0.82
N ASN A 166 -0.03 11.47 -0.49
CA ASN A 166 -0.48 10.36 -1.32
C ASN A 166 0.70 9.60 -1.92
N GLN A 167 0.47 8.33 -2.26
CA GLN A 167 1.37 7.50 -3.05
C GLN A 167 1.38 7.95 -4.52
N LEU A 168 2.07 7.18 -5.37
CA LEU A 168 2.23 7.48 -6.79
C LEU A 168 0.88 7.69 -7.50
N PRO A 169 0.73 8.79 -8.27
CA PRO A 169 -0.41 9.02 -9.14
C PRO A 169 -0.39 8.06 -10.34
N ILE A 170 -1.26 8.28 -11.30
CA ILE A 170 -1.20 7.57 -12.58
C ILE A 170 0.16 7.79 -13.25
N MET A 171 0.80 6.69 -13.64
CA MET A 171 2.15 6.72 -14.22
C MET A 171 2.23 5.80 -15.43
N PRO A 172 2.20 6.34 -16.66
CA PRO A 172 2.46 5.58 -17.87
C PRO A 172 3.96 5.29 -18.02
N SER A 173 4.29 4.15 -18.61
CA SER A 173 5.65 3.81 -18.99
C SER A 173 5.69 3.02 -20.29
N PHE A 174 6.82 3.13 -21.03
CA PHE A 174 7.07 2.42 -22.27
C PHE A 174 8.44 1.77 -22.21
N GLY A 175 8.53 0.56 -22.74
CA GLY A 175 9.76 -0.18 -22.84
C GLY A 175 9.86 -0.92 -24.16
N ALA A 176 11.09 -1.11 -24.64
CA ALA A 176 11.40 -1.96 -25.77
C ALA A 176 12.66 -2.78 -25.46
N SER A 177 12.65 -4.06 -25.84
CA SER A 177 13.83 -4.92 -25.77
C SER A 177 14.05 -5.65 -27.08
N ILE A 178 15.31 -5.89 -27.43
CA ILE A 178 15.72 -6.60 -28.63
C ILE A 178 16.57 -7.78 -28.17
N THR A 179 16.17 -8.96 -28.59
CA THR A 179 16.93 -10.23 -28.37
C THR A 179 17.45 -10.74 -29.70
N PHE A 180 18.72 -11.08 -29.76
CA PHE A 180 19.41 -11.59 -30.97
C PHE A 180 20.32 -12.77 -30.67
#